data_abbfb5e45c50cb3d58947e9a9f10e7da
#
_entry.id   abbfb5e45c50cb3d58947e9a9f10e7da
#
_cell.length_a   1.000
_cell.length_b   1.000
_cell.length_c   1.000
_cell.angle_alpha   90.00
_cell.angle_beta   90.00
_cell.angle_gamma   90.00
#
_symmetry.space_group_name_H-M   'P 1'
#
loop_
_entity.id
_entity.type
_entity.pdbx_description
1 polymer ?
#
loop_
_entity_poly.entity_id
_entity_poly.type
_entity_poly.pdbx_seq_one_letter_code
_entity_poly.pdbx_strand_id
1 'polypeptide(L)'
;MILNASGCLDALEAPDVARALDAFVTKTVTPLPREGNRPVRIAETEAGMLNSIGLENPGIESLLAEKLPRLAELGVPLWVSVGGFAASEYAELCAVLDDRPEVTAIELN
;
A
#
# COMPACT_ATOMS: atom_id res chain seq x y z
N MET A 1 -16.41 3.57 9.98
CA MET A 1 -15.04 3.08 9.70
C MET A 1 -14.30 4.16 8.90
N ILE A 2 -13.15 4.57 9.40
CA ILE A 2 -12.29 5.58 8.77
C ILE A 2 -10.97 4.93 8.40
N LEU A 3 -10.59 4.98 7.12
CA LEU A 3 -9.37 4.44 6.55
C LEU A 3 -8.64 5.56 5.80
N ASN A 4 -7.33 5.42 5.60
CA ASN A 4 -6.64 6.21 4.58
C ASN A 4 -6.86 5.60 3.19
N ALA A 5 -6.77 6.41 2.15
CA ALA A 5 -6.61 5.88 0.79
C ALA A 5 -5.19 5.29 0.63
N SER A 6 -5.06 4.16 -0.09
CA SER A 6 -3.76 3.52 -0.31
C SER A 6 -2.73 4.50 -0.89
N GLY A 7 -1.55 4.56 -0.28
CA GLY A 7 -0.46 5.44 -0.69
C GLY A 7 -0.59 6.93 -0.33
N CYS A 8 -1.65 7.35 0.40
CA CYS A 8 -1.84 8.75 0.81
C CYS A 8 -1.28 9.08 2.21
N LEU A 9 -0.90 8.08 2.97
CA LEU A 9 -0.33 8.23 4.31
C LEU A 9 0.87 7.32 4.47
N ASP A 10 1.98 7.83 4.99
CA ASP A 10 3.07 7.00 5.50
C ASP A 10 2.90 6.84 7.02
N ALA A 11 2.50 5.66 7.45
CA ALA A 11 2.21 5.37 8.85
C ALA A 11 3.47 5.35 9.73
N LEU A 12 4.65 5.15 9.15
CA LEU A 12 5.90 5.16 9.90
C LEU A 12 6.40 6.59 10.14
N GLU A 13 6.05 7.53 9.25
CA GLU A 13 6.34 8.96 9.43
C GLU A 13 5.27 9.66 10.31
N ALA A 14 4.02 9.18 10.26
CA ALA A 14 2.92 9.75 11.02
C ALA A 14 2.16 8.68 11.85
N PRO A 15 2.83 8.02 12.81
CA PRO A 15 2.26 6.89 13.55
C PRO A 15 1.02 7.24 14.36
N ASP A 16 0.93 8.45 14.89
CA ASP A 16 -0.23 8.87 15.68
C ASP A 16 -1.48 9.05 14.82
N VAL A 17 -1.31 9.52 13.58
CA VAL A 17 -2.40 9.59 12.59
C VAL A 17 -2.85 8.18 12.21
N ALA A 18 -1.91 7.27 11.96
CA ALA A 18 -2.23 5.88 11.63
C ALA A 18 -3.00 5.18 12.77
N ARG A 19 -2.59 5.38 14.02
CA ARG A 19 -3.27 4.81 15.21
C ARG A 19 -4.68 5.35 15.45
N ALA A 20 -5.01 6.51 14.88
CA ALA A 20 -6.34 7.09 14.97
C ALA A 20 -7.34 6.52 13.95
N LEU A 21 -6.87 5.70 13.01
CA LEU A 21 -7.69 5.04 12.00
C LEU A 21 -8.30 3.74 12.55
N ASP A 22 -9.45 3.35 11.99
CA ASP A 22 -10.05 2.04 12.25
C ASP A 22 -9.25 0.88 11.58
N ALA A 23 -8.57 1.17 10.47
CA ALA A 23 -7.54 0.33 9.87
C ALA A 23 -6.62 1.20 8.99
N PHE A 24 -5.37 0.78 8.83
CA PHE A 24 -4.40 1.42 7.95
C PHE A 24 -4.24 0.62 6.66
N VAL A 25 -4.34 1.30 5.51
CA VAL A 25 -4.14 0.72 4.18
C VAL A 25 -2.75 1.10 3.66
N THR A 26 -1.95 0.10 3.31
CA THR A 26 -0.59 0.34 2.81
C THR A 26 -0.56 0.98 1.43
N LYS A 27 0.60 1.50 1.03
CA LYS A 27 0.89 1.77 -0.38
C LYS A 27 0.75 0.47 -1.17
N THR A 28 0.09 0.53 -2.34
CA THR A 28 -0.04 -0.62 -3.24
C THR A 28 1.32 -1.20 -3.58
N VAL A 29 1.47 -2.52 -3.43
CA VAL A 29 2.67 -3.26 -3.82
C VAL A 29 2.38 -4.20 -4.98
N THR A 30 3.39 -4.40 -5.81
CA THR A 30 3.38 -5.33 -6.95
C THR A 30 4.35 -6.48 -6.69
N PRO A 31 4.29 -7.61 -7.44
CA PRO A 31 5.22 -8.72 -7.25
C PRO A 31 6.68 -8.28 -7.29
N LEU A 32 7.04 -7.47 -8.27
CA LEU A 32 8.37 -6.90 -8.43
C LEU A 32 8.40 -5.40 -8.11
N PRO A 33 9.55 -4.83 -7.73
CA PRO A 33 9.71 -3.39 -7.55
C PRO A 33 9.36 -2.60 -8.81
N ARG A 34 8.80 -1.39 -8.64
CA ARG A 34 8.51 -0.48 -9.73
C ARG A 34 9.02 0.93 -9.40
N GLU A 35 9.71 1.51 -10.35
CA GLU A 35 10.20 2.91 -10.24
C GLU A 35 9.08 3.94 -10.48
N GLY A 36 7.94 3.49 -11.02
CA GLY A 36 6.86 4.38 -11.42
C GLY A 36 7.16 5.15 -12.71
N ASN A 37 6.34 6.16 -12.98
CA ASN A 37 6.45 6.97 -14.18
C ASN A 37 7.52 8.06 -14.03
N ARG A 38 8.04 8.55 -15.16
CA ARG A 38 8.91 9.74 -15.16
C ARG A 38 8.08 10.99 -14.77
N PRO A 39 8.68 11.99 -14.14
CA PRO A 39 8.04 13.30 -13.97
C PRO A 39 7.66 13.92 -15.34
N VAL A 40 6.56 14.70 -15.43
CA VAL A 40 5.68 15.21 -14.38
C VAL A 40 4.64 14.16 -14.00
N ARG A 41 4.47 13.90 -12.69
CA ARG A 41 3.55 12.88 -12.15
C ARG A 41 2.24 13.47 -11.64
N ILE A 42 2.19 14.76 -11.39
CA ILE A 42 1.05 15.49 -10.84
C ILE A 42 0.84 16.76 -11.63
N ALA A 43 -0.41 17.05 -12.00
CA ALA A 43 -0.83 18.30 -12.62
C ALA A 43 -2.11 18.81 -11.97
N GLU A 44 -2.11 20.08 -11.58
CA GLU A 44 -3.30 20.74 -11.04
C GLU A 44 -4.24 21.17 -12.16
N THR A 45 -5.55 21.17 -11.87
CA THR A 45 -6.63 21.68 -12.72
C THR A 45 -7.48 22.64 -11.92
N GLU A 46 -8.40 23.39 -12.58
CA GLU A 46 -9.29 24.33 -11.87
C GLU A 46 -10.16 23.66 -10.78
N ALA A 47 -10.50 22.38 -10.93
CA ALA A 47 -11.40 21.68 -10.04
C ALA A 47 -10.76 20.47 -9.33
N GLY A 48 -9.44 20.29 -9.44
CA GLY A 48 -8.80 19.14 -8.83
C GLY A 48 -7.37 18.90 -9.32
N MET A 49 -6.97 17.63 -9.33
CA MET A 49 -5.62 17.20 -9.64
C MET A 49 -5.65 15.92 -10.46
N LEU A 50 -4.77 15.84 -11.45
CA LEU A 50 -4.44 14.60 -12.17
C LEU A 50 -3.13 14.05 -11.63
N ASN A 51 -3.04 12.73 -11.51
CA ASN A 51 -1.80 12.07 -11.16
C ASN A 51 -1.48 10.90 -12.10
N SER A 52 -0.20 10.61 -12.23
CA SER A 52 0.32 9.47 -12.99
C SER A 52 1.57 8.95 -12.29
N ILE A 53 1.40 8.34 -11.12
CA ILE A 53 2.51 7.84 -10.29
C ILE A 53 3.14 6.57 -10.90
N GLY A 54 2.32 5.69 -11.50
CA GLY A 54 2.80 4.46 -12.13
C GLY A 54 3.10 3.33 -11.16
N LEU A 55 2.40 3.28 -10.02
CA LEU A 55 2.56 2.26 -8.99
C LEU A 55 4.00 2.14 -8.47
N GLU A 56 4.68 3.27 -8.25
CA GLU A 56 5.99 3.25 -7.58
C GLU A 56 5.90 2.54 -6.23
N ASN A 57 6.68 1.47 -6.08
CA ASN A 57 6.70 0.67 -4.86
C ASN A 57 7.93 -0.26 -4.83
N PRO A 58 8.36 -0.72 -3.65
CA PRO A 58 9.56 -1.54 -3.49
C PRO A 58 9.35 -3.04 -3.80
N GLY A 59 8.12 -3.46 -4.17
CA GLY A 59 7.77 -4.86 -4.36
C GLY A 59 7.37 -5.58 -3.08
N ILE A 60 6.76 -6.76 -3.24
CA ILE A 60 6.22 -7.54 -2.11
C ILE A 60 7.32 -8.01 -1.15
N GLU A 61 8.47 -8.42 -1.65
CA GLU A 61 9.57 -8.94 -0.81
C GLU A 61 10.06 -7.88 0.17
N SER A 62 10.29 -6.65 -0.29
CA SER A 62 10.69 -5.55 0.59
C SER A 62 9.60 -5.15 1.58
N LEU A 63 8.31 -5.18 1.16
CA LEU A 63 7.21 -4.97 2.08
C LEU A 63 7.27 -5.97 3.23
N LEU A 64 7.37 -7.26 2.92
CA LEU A 64 7.35 -8.36 3.90
C LEU A 64 8.55 -8.33 4.84
N ALA A 65 9.74 -8.04 4.30
CA ALA A 65 10.98 -8.08 5.07
C ALA A 65 11.20 -6.84 5.95
N GLU A 66 10.83 -5.66 5.47
CA GLU A 66 11.24 -4.39 6.07
C GLU A 66 10.08 -3.60 6.68
N LYS A 67 8.97 -3.46 5.93
CA LYS A 67 7.88 -2.55 6.33
C LYS A 67 6.81 -3.24 7.17
N LEU A 68 6.39 -4.43 6.80
CA LEU A 68 5.28 -5.12 7.45
C LEU A 68 5.52 -5.35 8.94
N PRO A 69 6.71 -5.81 9.40
CA PRO A 69 6.98 -5.95 10.83
C PRO A 69 6.87 -4.63 11.60
N ARG A 70 7.37 -3.53 11.02
CA ARG A 70 7.30 -2.20 11.64
C ARG A 70 5.87 -1.65 11.69
N LEU A 71 5.07 -1.91 10.65
CA LEU A 71 3.67 -1.51 10.60
C LEU A 71 2.84 -2.29 11.63
N ALA A 72 3.14 -3.58 11.83
CA ALA A 72 2.47 -4.41 12.83
C ALA A 72 2.65 -3.87 14.26
N GLU A 73 3.77 -3.24 14.57
CA GLU A 73 4.03 -2.61 15.88
C GLU A 73 3.12 -1.41 16.19
N LEU A 74 2.45 -0.85 15.18
CA LEU A 74 1.52 0.26 15.38
C LEU A 74 0.26 -0.15 16.14
N GLY A 75 -0.12 -1.44 16.09
CA GLY A 75 -1.28 -1.97 16.79
C GLY A 75 -2.63 -1.54 16.16
N VAL A 76 -2.63 -1.07 14.91
CA VAL A 76 -3.83 -0.78 14.13
C VAL A 76 -4.09 -1.93 13.15
N PRO A 77 -5.35 -2.31 12.88
CA PRO A 77 -5.66 -3.30 11.86
C PRO A 77 -5.01 -2.94 10.52
N LEU A 78 -4.30 -3.89 9.91
CA LEU A 78 -3.45 -3.63 8.76
C LEU A 78 -4.05 -4.24 7.49
N TRP A 79 -4.35 -3.40 6.51
CA TRP A 79 -4.78 -3.78 5.18
C TRP A 79 -3.64 -3.59 4.19
N VAL A 80 -3.34 -4.62 3.41
CA VAL A 80 -2.30 -4.53 2.39
C VAL A 80 -2.93 -4.34 1.02
N SER A 81 -2.60 -3.22 0.36
CA SER A 81 -3.02 -2.95 -1.00
C SER A 81 -2.07 -3.64 -1.99
N VAL A 82 -2.62 -4.44 -2.90
CA VAL A 82 -1.87 -5.17 -3.92
C VAL A 82 -2.30 -4.77 -5.32
N GLY A 83 -1.36 -4.74 -6.25
CA GLY A 83 -1.57 -4.44 -7.65
C GLY A 83 -0.83 -5.40 -8.56
N GLY A 84 -1.43 -5.70 -9.70
CA GLY A 84 -0.85 -6.59 -10.71
C GLY A 84 -1.39 -6.27 -12.09
N PHE A 85 -0.84 -6.93 -13.09
CA PHE A 85 -1.20 -6.78 -14.51
C PHE A 85 -1.85 -8.03 -15.08
N ALA A 86 -1.91 -9.11 -14.28
CA ALA A 86 -2.57 -10.36 -14.60
C ALA A 86 -3.26 -10.93 -13.35
N ALA A 87 -4.35 -11.68 -13.52
CA ALA A 87 -5.07 -12.30 -12.41
C ALA A 87 -4.18 -13.25 -11.57
N SER A 88 -3.21 -13.91 -12.21
CA SER A 88 -2.25 -14.77 -11.52
C SER A 88 -1.37 -14.01 -10.53
N GLU A 89 -0.96 -12.78 -10.84
CA GLU A 89 -0.15 -11.95 -9.94
C GLU A 89 -0.93 -11.57 -8.67
N TYR A 90 -2.22 -11.24 -8.80
CA TYR A 90 -3.08 -11.00 -7.64
C TYR A 90 -3.23 -12.27 -6.79
N ALA A 91 -3.42 -13.42 -7.41
CA ALA A 91 -3.55 -14.70 -6.70
C ALA A 91 -2.26 -15.04 -5.93
N GLU A 92 -1.09 -14.85 -6.53
CA GLU A 92 0.21 -15.05 -5.89
C GLU A 92 0.41 -14.10 -4.70
N LEU A 93 0.13 -12.81 -4.88
CA LEU A 93 0.23 -11.81 -3.81
C LEU A 93 -0.71 -12.14 -2.64
N CYS A 94 -1.97 -12.50 -2.94
CA CYS A 94 -2.93 -12.89 -1.91
C CYS A 94 -2.48 -14.15 -1.16
N ALA A 95 -1.96 -15.17 -1.85
CA ALA A 95 -1.47 -16.38 -1.22
C ALA A 95 -0.31 -16.12 -0.25
N VAL A 96 0.63 -15.26 -0.65
CA VAL A 96 1.77 -14.87 0.21
C VAL A 96 1.31 -14.07 1.44
N LEU A 97 0.29 -13.24 1.31
CA LEU A 97 -0.23 -12.42 2.40
C LEU A 97 -1.20 -13.18 3.33
N ASP A 98 -1.86 -14.23 2.84
CA ASP A 98 -2.78 -15.07 3.63
C ASP A 98 -2.08 -15.79 4.79
N ASP A 99 -0.80 -16.09 4.61
CA ASP A 99 0.05 -16.69 5.65
C ASP A 99 0.59 -15.67 6.68
N ARG A 100 0.19 -14.40 6.60
CA ARG A 100 0.69 -13.32 7.46
C ARG A 100 -0.35 -12.91 8.50
N PRO A 101 -0.18 -13.32 9.78
CA PRO A 101 -1.18 -13.07 10.81
C PRO A 101 -1.38 -11.59 11.14
N GLU A 102 -0.40 -10.74 10.83
CA GLU A 102 -0.47 -9.29 10.98
C GLU A 102 -1.36 -8.60 9.93
N VAL A 103 -1.67 -9.28 8.82
CA VAL A 103 -2.53 -8.75 7.75
C VAL A 103 -3.99 -9.06 8.03
N THR A 104 -4.81 -8.04 8.20
CA THR A 104 -6.23 -8.17 8.51
C THR A 104 -7.10 -8.28 7.27
N ALA A 105 -6.71 -7.62 6.18
CA ALA A 105 -7.40 -7.66 4.89
C ALA A 105 -6.46 -7.31 3.74
N ILE A 106 -6.89 -7.63 2.52
CA ILE A 106 -6.18 -7.31 1.28
C ILE A 106 -7.08 -6.43 0.43
N GLU A 107 -6.54 -5.27 0.00
CA GLU A 107 -7.17 -4.41 -0.99
C GLU A 107 -6.65 -4.78 -2.39
N LEU A 108 -7.54 -5.10 -3.31
CA LEU A 108 -7.21 -5.33 -4.72
C LEU A 108 -7.32 -4.00 -5.48
N ASN A 109 -6.20 -3.48 -5.97
CA ASN A 109 -6.13 -2.22 -6.70
C ASN A 109 -6.21 -2.46 -8.22
#